data_125c948fa8a2810dd9e4f82a219c6fd6
#
_entry.id   125c948fa8a2810dd9e4f82a219c6fd6
#
_cell.length_a   1.000
_cell.length_b   1.000
_cell.length_c   1.000
_cell.angle_alpha   90.00
_cell.angle_beta   90.00
_cell.angle_gamma   90.00
#
_symmetry.space_group_name_H-M   'P 1'
#
loop_
_entity.id
_entity.type
_entity.pdbx_description
1 polymer ?
#
loop_
_entity_poly.entity_id
_entity_poly.type
_entity_poly.pdbx_seq_one_letter_code
_entity_poly.pdbx_strand_id
1 'polypeptide(L)'
;MKLLLRLILAVAALAAAGCTPRAEETLTVDGFLATEHPDSALRLLRRMDPARMSRARRAGWSLLTGLSEVATGDTLAGKVRLDRAMRYYERHGTEGERAEAWYTYAKVYIDLGDLEEGIRGYTEAAILAEKALAEARSGEETPQRKQTETLLVAIYHTLGLLYFEQGYDAVEPFAKAADAARANGNAEQEGYSRFMLASAHCAAGEYRQAVETLAPLVEAADTIPFRYFAQQIRLQNLVFHAYLGDWTPAQLLAAREGIDLDVIRRAPLSYGSAASEDTGRSFYDVASAIIFQQDGQLDSARHYIEMALDCRETFHQGDVGLFNLAAEIYHDRGDDARAYDYMQQFVAAKDSLFEAQRGAQVAELERRYRTANDVALREASLRYRVWIAALAALLVVMAAGWAVVGYRRKLRRRDSQLSETLALLDSYRESHDSLASRLDASDAREAAVKRLLEGRVAAVRDIAATCYTYGEGERLTAKMRELALSPAMLADVVDMADLYSDRAVALLRKRFPDWTARNYDFAALVIAGFTPQEICVMLGMSLNGVYTLKSKLKRRIAESAAPERDRLLGFFA
;
A
#
# COMPACT_ATOMS: atom_id res chain seq x y z
N MET A 1 -0.91 23.69 15.75
CA MET A 1 -0.81 23.01 17.05
C MET A 1 -2.15 22.57 17.62
N LYS A 2 -3.17 23.45 17.83
CA LYS A 2 -4.50 23.00 18.32
C LYS A 2 -5.21 21.98 17.40
N LEU A 3 -5.00 22.05 16.09
CA LEU A 3 -5.59 21.09 15.14
C LEU A 3 -4.79 19.79 15.04
N LEU A 4 -3.46 19.88 15.05
CA LEU A 4 -2.54 18.72 15.14
C LEU A 4 -2.78 17.93 16.43
N LEU A 5 -3.02 18.67 17.50
CA LEU A 5 -3.33 18.14 18.81
C LEU A 5 -4.72 17.49 18.89
N ARG A 6 -5.73 18.07 18.24
CA ARG A 6 -7.06 17.46 18.09
C ARG A 6 -7.02 16.13 17.33
N LEU A 7 -5.97 15.91 16.57
CA LEU A 7 -5.80 14.73 15.75
C LEU A 7 -5.19 13.54 16.51
N ILE A 8 -4.16 13.80 17.31
CA ILE A 8 -3.67 12.83 18.30
C ILE A 8 -4.84 12.38 19.19
N LEU A 9 -5.79 13.29 19.41
CA LEU A 9 -7.04 13.12 20.15
C LEU A 9 -8.02 12.10 19.55
N ALA A 10 -8.24 12.18 18.24
CA ALA A 10 -9.13 11.27 17.55
C ALA A 10 -8.57 9.84 17.53
N VAL A 11 -7.23 9.70 17.49
CA VAL A 11 -6.51 8.44 17.37
C VAL A 11 -6.53 7.64 18.66
N ALA A 12 -6.27 8.28 19.78
CA ALA A 12 -6.35 7.62 21.08
C ALA A 12 -7.78 7.20 21.45
N ALA A 13 -8.79 7.93 20.98
CA ALA A 13 -10.19 7.62 21.18
C ALA A 13 -10.67 6.37 20.40
N LEU A 14 -10.14 6.12 19.20
CA LEU A 14 -10.53 4.98 18.36
C LEU A 14 -9.89 3.65 18.78
N ALA A 15 -8.67 3.67 19.30
CA ALA A 15 -8.06 2.48 19.93
C ALA A 15 -8.85 2.00 21.16
N ALA A 16 -9.74 2.86 21.71
CA ALA A 16 -10.59 2.57 22.86
C ALA A 16 -12.01 2.06 22.51
N ALA A 17 -12.46 2.16 21.26
CA ALA A 17 -13.84 1.88 20.83
C ALA A 17 -14.23 0.40 20.68
N GLY A 18 -13.40 -0.54 21.13
CA GLY A 18 -13.75 -1.96 21.24
C GLY A 18 -14.60 -2.26 22.50
N CYS A 19 -15.93 -2.11 22.38
CA CYS A 19 -17.00 -2.65 23.25
C CYS A 19 -16.85 -2.58 24.77
N THR A 20 -17.50 -1.60 25.43
CA THR A 20 -18.41 -1.69 26.59
C THR A 20 -18.64 -0.33 27.27
N PRO A 21 -19.72 -0.09 28.08
CA PRO A 21 -20.28 1.21 28.43
C PRO A 21 -19.54 1.98 29.53
N ARG A 22 -18.24 2.11 29.44
CA ARG A 22 -17.39 3.00 30.26
C ARG A 22 -16.43 3.81 29.34
N ALA A 23 -16.92 4.14 28.14
CA ALA A 23 -16.16 4.89 27.15
C ALA A 23 -15.83 6.34 27.59
N GLU A 24 -16.57 6.93 28.51
CA GLU A 24 -16.38 8.33 28.92
C GLU A 24 -15.08 8.59 29.68
N GLU A 25 -14.60 7.67 30.52
CA GLU A 25 -13.35 7.87 31.27
C GLU A 25 -12.07 7.73 30.41
N THR A 26 -12.15 7.06 29.26
CA THR A 26 -11.02 6.90 28.33
C THR A 26 -10.94 8.00 27.30
N LEU A 27 -12.04 8.66 26.99
CA LEU A 27 -12.12 9.84 26.11
C LEU A 27 -11.51 11.10 26.74
N THR A 28 -11.35 11.15 28.06
CA THR A 28 -10.81 12.29 28.80
C THR A 28 -9.28 12.32 28.87
N VAL A 29 -8.60 11.20 28.62
CA VAL A 29 -7.13 11.16 28.49
C VAL A 29 -6.77 10.88 27.04
N ASP A 30 -6.93 11.90 26.26
CA ASP A 30 -6.47 11.90 24.87
C ASP A 30 -5.02 12.42 24.77
N GLY A 31 -4.44 12.31 23.60
CA GLY A 31 -3.10 12.79 23.36
C GLY A 31 -2.92 14.30 23.64
N PHE A 32 -4.01 15.10 23.58
CA PHE A 32 -4.01 16.52 23.94
C PHE A 32 -3.69 16.72 25.42
N LEU A 33 -4.44 16.05 26.29
CA LEU A 33 -4.22 16.13 27.73
C LEU A 33 -2.82 15.62 28.10
N ALA A 34 -2.35 14.57 27.42
CA ALA A 34 -1.02 14.02 27.65
C ALA A 34 0.12 14.95 27.17
N THR A 35 -0.14 15.82 26.22
CA THR A 35 0.86 16.70 25.62
C THR A 35 0.83 18.11 26.23
N GLU A 36 -0.34 18.73 26.40
CA GLU A 36 -0.45 20.10 26.94
C GLU A 36 -0.59 20.12 28.47
N HIS A 37 -1.12 19.05 29.07
CA HIS A 37 -1.32 18.95 30.51
C HIS A 37 -0.88 17.57 31.03
N PRO A 38 0.40 17.20 30.89
CA PRO A 38 0.91 15.86 31.19
C PRO A 38 0.65 15.43 32.64
N ASP A 39 0.73 16.36 33.60
CA ASP A 39 0.39 16.07 35.01
C ASP A 39 -1.07 15.66 35.20
N SER A 40 -1.98 16.29 34.48
CA SER A 40 -3.40 16.01 34.54
C SER A 40 -3.72 14.67 33.85
N ALA A 41 -3.09 14.43 32.70
CA ALA A 41 -3.18 13.16 32.00
C ALA A 41 -2.66 12.02 32.88
N LEU A 42 -1.49 12.20 33.49
CA LEU A 42 -0.87 11.18 34.35
C LEU A 42 -1.72 10.85 35.56
N ARG A 43 -2.35 11.86 36.21
CA ARG A 43 -3.30 11.63 37.31
C ARG A 43 -4.51 10.78 36.89
N LEU A 44 -5.05 11.00 35.69
CA LEU A 44 -6.19 10.22 35.16
C LEU A 44 -5.74 8.80 34.77
N LEU A 45 -4.61 8.66 34.08
CA LEU A 45 -4.07 7.37 33.66
C LEU A 45 -3.73 6.46 34.86
N ARG A 46 -3.20 7.04 35.97
CA ARG A 46 -2.90 6.29 37.20
C ARG A 46 -4.15 5.78 37.96
N ARG A 47 -5.32 6.34 37.71
CA ARG A 47 -6.60 5.84 38.28
C ARG A 47 -7.15 4.62 37.54
N MET A 48 -6.64 4.37 36.33
CA MET A 48 -7.08 3.23 35.52
C MET A 48 -6.37 1.95 35.97
N ASP A 49 -7.10 0.83 35.99
CA ASP A 49 -6.52 -0.48 36.31
C ASP A 49 -6.09 -1.23 35.03
N PRO A 50 -4.79 -1.25 34.70
CA PRO A 50 -4.32 -1.91 33.50
C PRO A 50 -4.50 -3.43 33.51
N ALA A 51 -4.72 -4.05 34.68
CA ALA A 51 -4.97 -5.50 34.78
C ALA A 51 -6.35 -5.88 34.20
N ARG A 52 -7.30 -4.95 34.21
CA ARG A 52 -8.65 -5.15 33.66
C ARG A 52 -8.78 -4.77 32.19
N MET A 53 -7.72 -4.26 31.56
CA MET A 53 -7.73 -3.84 30.18
C MET A 53 -7.44 -4.99 29.22
N SER A 54 -8.05 -4.95 28.01
CA SER A 54 -7.60 -5.79 26.89
C SER A 54 -6.14 -5.49 26.55
N ARG A 55 -5.48 -6.40 25.83
CA ARG A 55 -4.07 -6.21 25.43
C ARG A 55 -3.85 -4.93 24.61
N ALA A 56 -4.76 -4.64 23.65
CA ALA A 56 -4.73 -3.44 22.84
C ALA A 56 -4.91 -2.17 23.69
N ARG A 57 -5.92 -2.14 24.54
CA ARG A 57 -6.20 -1.00 25.43
C ARG A 57 -5.05 -0.74 26.40
N ARG A 58 -4.42 -1.79 26.91
CA ARG A 58 -3.25 -1.69 27.78
C ARG A 58 -2.04 -1.12 27.05
N ALA A 59 -1.87 -1.44 25.75
CA ALA A 59 -0.81 -0.85 24.93
C ALA A 59 -1.03 0.65 24.74
N GLY A 60 -2.23 1.10 24.37
CA GLY A 60 -2.58 2.52 24.29
C GLY A 60 -2.42 3.26 25.63
N TRP A 61 -2.89 2.66 26.73
CA TRP A 61 -2.64 3.20 28.06
C TRP A 61 -1.15 3.32 28.39
N SER A 62 -0.34 2.32 28.03
CA SER A 62 1.12 2.35 28.23
C SER A 62 1.78 3.44 27.40
N LEU A 63 1.33 3.66 26.17
CA LEU A 63 1.83 4.69 25.27
C LEU A 63 1.58 6.09 25.86
N LEU A 64 0.34 6.40 26.23
CA LEU A 64 -0.05 7.69 26.81
C LEU A 64 0.58 7.92 28.19
N THR A 65 0.68 6.87 29.02
CA THR A 65 1.33 6.98 30.33
C THR A 65 2.82 7.24 30.17
N GLY A 66 3.49 6.54 29.23
CA GLY A 66 4.90 6.75 28.95
C GLY A 66 5.18 8.18 28.47
N LEU A 67 4.38 8.72 27.54
CA LEU A 67 4.46 10.10 27.10
C LEU A 67 4.32 11.08 28.26
N SER A 68 3.29 10.90 29.10
CA SER A 68 3.04 11.80 30.23
C SER A 68 4.11 11.70 31.33
N GLU A 69 4.65 10.50 31.58
CA GLU A 69 5.75 10.31 32.56
C GLU A 69 7.04 11.01 32.11
N VAL A 70 7.41 10.91 30.83
CA VAL A 70 8.56 11.63 30.29
C VAL A 70 8.34 13.13 30.39
N ALA A 71 7.19 13.63 29.97
CA ALA A 71 6.88 15.05 30.03
C ALA A 71 6.83 15.63 31.45
N THR A 72 6.60 14.78 32.47
CA THR A 72 6.62 15.17 33.89
C THR A 72 7.95 14.88 34.60
N GLY A 73 8.98 14.44 33.86
CA GLY A 73 10.34 14.23 34.35
C GLY A 73 10.66 12.80 34.81
N ASP A 74 9.71 11.86 34.81
CA ASP A 74 9.99 10.45 35.10
C ASP A 74 10.39 9.69 33.81
N THR A 75 11.57 10.03 33.30
CA THR A 75 12.07 9.55 32.00
C THR A 75 12.27 8.04 31.95
N LEU A 76 12.73 7.43 33.04
CA LEU A 76 13.02 5.99 33.08
C LEU A 76 11.73 5.15 33.04
N ALA A 77 10.74 5.49 33.88
CA ALA A 77 9.45 4.79 33.87
C ALA A 77 8.72 4.97 32.54
N GLY A 78 8.75 6.20 32.01
CA GLY A 78 8.16 6.53 30.72
C GLY A 78 8.76 5.73 29.57
N LYS A 79 10.09 5.64 29.45
CA LYS A 79 10.76 4.82 28.43
C LYS A 79 10.37 3.34 28.51
N VAL A 80 10.35 2.75 29.70
CA VAL A 80 9.99 1.33 29.90
C VAL A 80 8.54 1.06 29.45
N ARG A 81 7.63 2.00 29.70
CA ARG A 81 6.23 1.87 29.25
C ARG A 81 6.09 2.03 27.74
N LEU A 82 6.80 3.00 27.18
CA LEU A 82 6.87 3.26 25.75
C LEU A 82 7.36 2.01 25.01
N ASP A 83 8.47 1.43 25.42
CA ASP A 83 9.02 0.19 24.84
C ASP A 83 8.05 -0.98 24.90
N ARG A 84 7.27 -1.06 25.99
CA ARG A 84 6.22 -2.11 26.13
C ARG A 84 5.10 -1.89 25.13
N ALA A 85 4.67 -0.65 24.93
CA ALA A 85 3.64 -0.29 23.95
C ALA A 85 4.14 -0.57 22.52
N MET A 86 5.37 -0.14 22.19
CA MET A 86 5.97 -0.36 20.87
C MET A 86 6.04 -1.84 20.52
N ARG A 87 6.53 -2.70 21.43
CA ARG A 87 6.53 -4.17 21.22
C ARG A 87 5.17 -4.77 20.94
N TYR A 88 4.12 -4.20 21.49
CA TYR A 88 2.74 -4.63 21.19
C TYR A 88 2.33 -4.21 19.79
N TYR A 89 2.49 -2.92 19.44
CA TYR A 89 2.07 -2.37 18.15
C TYR A 89 2.86 -2.98 16.99
N GLU A 90 4.16 -3.23 17.16
CA GLU A 90 4.98 -3.91 16.15
C GLU A 90 4.47 -5.33 15.79
N ARG A 91 3.90 -6.05 16.77
CA ARG A 91 3.44 -7.43 16.58
C ARG A 91 1.98 -7.54 16.19
N HIS A 92 1.16 -6.61 16.60
CA HIS A 92 -0.30 -6.75 16.56
C HIS A 92 -1.02 -5.54 15.98
N GLY A 93 -0.36 -4.40 15.81
CA GLY A 93 -0.95 -3.19 15.28
C GLY A 93 -1.12 -3.25 13.76
N THR A 94 -2.15 -2.59 13.25
CA THR A 94 -2.27 -2.24 11.83
C THR A 94 -1.18 -1.23 11.46
N GLU A 95 -0.92 -1.03 10.17
CA GLU A 95 0.10 -0.06 9.73
C GLU A 95 -0.21 1.37 10.24
N GLY A 96 -1.49 1.76 10.28
CA GLY A 96 -1.91 3.04 10.85
C GLY A 96 -1.64 3.14 12.36
N GLU A 97 -2.02 2.13 13.15
CA GLU A 97 -1.74 2.11 14.60
C GLU A 97 -0.24 2.09 14.91
N ARG A 98 0.56 1.42 14.08
CA ARG A 98 2.03 1.44 14.19
C ARG A 98 2.60 2.82 13.86
N ALA A 99 2.07 3.49 12.83
CA ALA A 99 2.47 4.85 12.49
C ALA A 99 2.24 5.82 13.65
N GLU A 100 1.09 5.73 14.32
CA GLU A 100 0.76 6.54 15.50
C GLU A 100 1.67 6.25 16.69
N ALA A 101 1.94 4.98 16.94
CA ALA A 101 2.85 4.57 18.00
C ALA A 101 4.26 5.11 17.75
N TRP A 102 4.77 5.02 16.53
CA TRP A 102 6.07 5.57 16.14
C TRP A 102 6.11 7.10 16.18
N TYR A 103 5.01 7.78 15.80
CA TYR A 103 4.91 9.23 15.94
C TYR A 103 5.02 9.66 17.42
N THR A 104 4.30 8.98 18.31
CA THR A 104 4.37 9.26 19.76
C THR A 104 5.74 8.95 20.34
N TYR A 105 6.35 7.85 19.90
CA TYR A 105 7.71 7.47 20.26
C TYR A 105 8.71 8.56 19.86
N ALA A 106 8.66 9.00 18.60
CA ALA A 106 9.54 10.04 18.09
C ALA A 106 9.43 11.34 18.88
N LYS A 107 8.20 11.77 19.18
CA LYS A 107 7.96 12.96 20.00
C LYS A 107 8.63 12.86 21.38
N VAL A 108 8.50 11.73 22.04
CA VAL A 108 9.13 11.52 23.37
C VAL A 108 10.65 11.63 23.27
N TYR A 109 11.26 11.08 22.22
CA TYR A 109 12.71 11.15 22.07
C TYR A 109 13.22 12.55 21.71
N ILE A 110 12.45 13.34 20.96
CA ILE A 110 12.72 14.78 20.75
C ILE A 110 12.65 15.53 22.09
N ASP A 111 11.61 15.31 22.89
CA ASP A 111 11.46 15.94 24.22
C ASP A 111 12.62 15.56 25.18
N LEU A 112 13.24 14.40 24.98
CA LEU A 112 14.42 13.94 25.71
C LEU A 112 15.77 14.48 25.16
N GLY A 113 15.74 15.24 24.08
CA GLY A 113 16.94 15.74 23.41
C GLY A 113 17.67 14.72 22.53
N ASP A 114 17.09 13.53 22.32
CA ASP A 114 17.62 12.51 21.42
C ASP A 114 17.06 12.72 20.00
N LEU A 115 17.65 13.70 19.32
CA LEU A 115 17.21 14.14 18.00
C LEU A 115 17.32 13.03 16.95
N GLU A 116 18.37 12.22 17.00
CA GLU A 116 18.58 11.14 16.03
C GLU A 116 17.47 10.10 16.12
N GLU A 117 17.18 9.63 17.33
CA GLU A 117 16.14 8.65 17.58
C GLU A 117 14.74 9.21 17.30
N GLY A 118 14.51 10.49 17.57
CA GLY A 118 13.28 11.21 17.23
C GLY A 118 13.06 11.29 15.72
N ILE A 119 14.06 11.72 14.95
CA ILE A 119 13.98 11.78 13.47
C ILE A 119 13.77 10.37 12.89
N ARG A 120 14.45 9.35 13.41
CA ARG A 120 14.25 7.97 13.02
C ARG A 120 12.81 7.54 13.24
N GLY A 121 12.26 7.83 14.41
CA GLY A 121 10.87 7.48 14.75
C GLY A 121 9.85 8.17 13.86
N TYR A 122 10.00 9.46 13.55
CA TYR A 122 9.12 10.15 12.60
C TYR A 122 9.24 9.59 11.18
N THR A 123 10.44 9.19 10.75
CA THR A 123 10.64 8.57 9.44
C THR A 123 9.93 7.23 9.34
N GLU A 124 10.03 6.37 10.37
CA GLU A 124 9.29 5.10 10.42
C GLU A 124 7.78 5.33 10.44
N ALA A 125 7.32 6.34 11.20
CA ALA A 125 5.91 6.72 11.22
C ALA A 125 5.41 7.14 9.84
N ALA A 126 6.19 7.92 9.07
CA ALA A 126 5.85 8.34 7.72
C ALA A 126 5.70 7.14 6.77
N ILE A 127 6.69 6.23 6.76
CA ILE A 127 6.68 5.03 5.93
C ILE A 127 5.43 4.16 6.21
N LEU A 128 5.11 3.98 7.49
CA LEU A 128 3.95 3.19 7.90
C LEU A 128 2.63 3.87 7.55
N ALA A 129 2.54 5.19 7.71
CA ALA A 129 1.35 5.97 7.33
C ALA A 129 1.12 5.95 5.82
N GLU A 130 2.17 6.15 5.01
CA GLU A 130 2.09 6.04 3.55
C GLU A 130 1.64 4.63 3.12
N LYS A 131 2.17 3.60 3.75
CA LYS A 131 1.80 2.22 3.48
C LYS A 131 0.33 1.95 3.84
N ALA A 132 -0.13 2.42 5.00
CA ALA A 132 -1.53 2.31 5.41
C ALA A 132 -2.48 2.98 4.42
N LEU A 133 -2.10 4.16 3.88
CA LEU A 133 -2.87 4.87 2.87
C LEU A 133 -2.88 4.16 1.50
N ALA A 134 -1.76 3.55 1.13
CA ALA A 134 -1.66 2.78 -0.12
C ALA A 134 -2.45 1.46 -0.08
N GLU A 135 -2.56 0.82 1.09
CA GLU A 135 -3.34 -0.40 1.29
C GLU A 135 -4.86 -0.12 1.40
N ALA A 136 -5.25 1.10 1.78
CA ALA A 136 -6.65 1.51 1.82
C ALA A 136 -7.23 1.57 0.39
N ARG A 137 -8.43 0.98 0.21
CA ARG A 137 -9.10 1.00 -1.10
C ARG A 137 -9.33 2.42 -1.59
N SER A 138 -8.92 2.69 -2.82
CA SER A 138 -9.13 3.98 -3.47
C SER A 138 -10.64 4.30 -3.54
N GLY A 139 -11.02 5.43 -2.96
CA GLY A 139 -12.40 5.95 -3.01
C GLY A 139 -13.26 5.68 -1.77
N GLU A 140 -12.78 4.97 -0.76
CA GLU A 140 -13.49 4.76 0.49
C GLU A 140 -12.96 5.74 1.56
N GLU A 141 -13.70 6.82 1.83
CA GLU A 141 -13.41 7.74 2.93
C GLU A 141 -13.81 7.08 4.26
N THR A 142 -12.86 6.43 4.90
CA THR A 142 -13.05 5.92 6.27
C THR A 142 -12.49 6.91 7.29
N PRO A 143 -13.04 6.96 8.52
CA PRO A 143 -12.48 7.78 9.60
C PRO A 143 -10.98 7.47 9.84
N GLN A 144 -10.59 6.20 9.75
CA GLN A 144 -9.20 5.76 9.90
C GLN A 144 -8.30 6.32 8.80
N ARG A 145 -8.77 6.33 7.54
CA ARG A 145 -8.02 6.90 6.44
C ARG A 145 -7.77 8.39 6.65
N LYS A 146 -8.82 9.16 6.96
CA LYS A 146 -8.71 10.59 7.22
C LYS A 146 -7.77 10.90 8.40
N GLN A 147 -7.79 10.08 9.42
CA GLN A 147 -6.90 10.16 10.57
C GLN A 147 -5.44 9.93 10.15
N THR A 148 -5.16 8.89 9.35
CA THR A 148 -3.81 8.60 8.85
C THR A 148 -3.31 9.69 7.90
N GLU A 149 -4.16 10.24 7.03
CA GLU A 149 -3.83 11.38 6.15
C GLU A 149 -3.41 12.59 6.97
N THR A 150 -4.12 12.90 8.04
CA THR A 150 -3.79 14.04 8.87
C THR A 150 -2.57 13.77 9.77
N LEU A 151 -2.37 12.53 10.20
CA LEU A 151 -1.14 12.12 10.89
C LEU A 151 0.08 12.30 9.96
N LEU A 152 -0.05 11.95 8.69
CA LEU A 152 1.02 12.08 7.69
C LEU A 152 1.43 13.56 7.50
N VAL A 153 0.46 14.48 7.43
CA VAL A 153 0.74 15.93 7.40
C VAL A 153 1.55 16.34 8.64
N ALA A 154 1.13 15.89 9.82
CA ALA A 154 1.81 16.20 11.08
C ALA A 154 3.25 15.68 11.10
N ILE A 155 3.45 14.45 10.65
CA ILE A 155 4.79 13.83 10.59
C ILE A 155 5.72 14.63 9.69
N TYR A 156 5.31 14.88 8.44
CA TYR A 156 6.17 15.59 7.49
C TYR A 156 6.42 17.03 7.90
N HIS A 157 5.41 17.69 8.45
CA HIS A 157 5.59 19.05 8.98
C HIS A 157 6.59 19.09 10.13
N THR A 158 6.50 18.14 11.07
CA THR A 158 7.44 18.06 12.20
C THR A 158 8.85 17.71 11.74
N LEU A 159 8.99 16.77 10.79
CA LEU A 159 10.30 16.46 10.18
C LEU A 159 10.88 17.71 9.49
N GLY A 160 10.07 18.46 8.77
CA GLY A 160 10.49 19.71 8.15
C GLY A 160 10.98 20.73 9.17
N LEU A 161 10.27 20.91 10.28
CA LEU A 161 10.69 21.81 11.37
C LEU A 161 12.02 21.36 11.99
N LEU A 162 12.15 20.07 12.31
CA LEU A 162 13.38 19.52 12.89
C LEU A 162 14.58 19.70 11.95
N TYR A 163 14.37 19.45 10.65
CA TYR A 163 15.41 19.65 9.65
C TYR A 163 15.78 21.12 9.51
N PHE A 164 14.76 21.99 9.46
CA PHE A 164 14.95 23.44 9.35
C PHE A 164 15.72 23.99 10.55
N GLU A 165 15.36 23.59 11.78
CA GLU A 165 16.04 24.01 13.02
C GLU A 165 17.49 23.53 13.10
N GLN A 166 17.80 22.38 12.52
CA GLN A 166 19.14 21.81 12.51
C GLN A 166 19.99 22.22 11.29
N GLY A 167 19.48 23.06 10.37
CA GLY A 167 20.17 23.45 9.15
C GLY A 167 20.24 22.38 8.06
N TYR A 168 19.40 21.40 8.16
CA TYR A 168 19.29 20.38 7.12
C TYR A 168 18.34 20.84 6.01
N ASP A 169 18.40 20.18 4.87
CA ASP A 169 17.47 20.42 3.78
C ASP A 169 16.04 20.04 4.22
N ALA A 170 15.21 21.06 4.45
CA ALA A 170 13.84 20.93 4.86
C ALA A 170 12.84 21.06 3.69
N VAL A 171 13.30 21.25 2.47
CA VAL A 171 12.45 21.46 1.28
C VAL A 171 11.57 20.23 1.04
N GLU A 172 12.16 19.04 0.96
CA GLU A 172 11.40 17.82 0.70
C GLU A 172 10.34 17.52 1.79
N PRO A 173 10.64 17.55 3.09
CA PRO A 173 9.62 17.32 4.12
C PRO A 173 8.46 18.33 4.07
N PHE A 174 8.73 19.62 3.92
CA PHE A 174 7.65 20.62 3.84
C PHE A 174 6.84 20.51 2.56
N ALA A 175 7.45 20.15 1.42
CA ALA A 175 6.73 19.89 0.19
C ALA A 175 5.76 18.70 0.35
N LYS A 176 6.23 17.60 0.94
CA LYS A 176 5.37 16.43 1.26
C LYS A 176 4.26 16.79 2.25
N ALA A 177 4.53 17.63 3.25
CA ALA A 177 3.51 18.11 4.19
C ALA A 177 2.43 18.93 3.47
N ALA A 178 2.81 19.84 2.56
CA ALA A 178 1.88 20.65 1.78
C ALA A 178 1.02 19.79 0.83
N ASP A 179 1.64 18.82 0.15
CA ASP A 179 0.93 17.90 -0.74
C ASP A 179 -0.04 16.98 0.03
N ALA A 180 0.37 16.46 1.18
CA ALA A 180 -0.50 15.66 2.04
C ALA A 180 -1.67 16.49 2.60
N ALA A 181 -1.44 17.75 3.00
CA ALA A 181 -2.48 18.66 3.47
C ALA A 181 -3.49 19.00 2.37
N ARG A 182 -3.00 19.20 1.14
CA ARG A 182 -3.86 19.42 -0.04
C ARG A 182 -4.71 18.18 -0.33
N ALA A 183 -4.12 16.99 -0.30
CA ALA A 183 -4.83 15.74 -0.53
C ALA A 183 -5.92 15.49 0.53
N ASN A 184 -5.67 15.90 1.78
CA ASN A 184 -6.62 15.80 2.90
C ASN A 184 -7.68 16.93 2.88
N GLY A 185 -7.60 17.89 1.97
CA GLY A 185 -8.50 19.05 1.89
C GLY A 185 -8.35 20.07 3.03
N ASN A 186 -7.21 20.05 3.75
CA ASN A 186 -6.93 20.96 4.85
C ASN A 186 -6.15 22.20 4.37
N ALA A 187 -6.89 23.20 3.88
CA ALA A 187 -6.33 24.43 3.33
C ALA A 187 -5.47 25.23 4.34
N GLU A 188 -5.80 25.18 5.63
CA GLU A 188 -5.03 25.87 6.68
C GLU A 188 -3.64 25.23 6.83
N GLN A 189 -3.57 23.91 6.95
CA GLN A 189 -2.29 23.20 7.04
C GLN A 189 -1.50 23.25 5.74
N GLU A 190 -2.17 23.20 4.58
CA GLU A 190 -1.52 23.41 3.28
C GLU A 190 -0.86 24.79 3.23
N GLY A 191 -1.58 25.84 3.61
CA GLY A 191 -1.06 27.21 3.66
C GLY A 191 0.16 27.33 4.58
N TYR A 192 0.08 26.76 5.79
CA TYR A 192 1.18 26.80 6.74
C TYR A 192 2.39 25.99 6.26
N SER A 193 2.18 24.81 5.68
CA SER A 193 3.27 23.99 5.13
C SER A 193 3.93 24.67 3.92
N ARG A 194 3.17 25.36 3.06
CA ARG A 194 3.71 26.17 1.95
C ARG A 194 4.52 27.35 2.45
N PHE A 195 4.07 28.02 3.51
CA PHE A 195 4.82 29.11 4.14
C PHE A 195 6.18 28.63 4.65
N MET A 196 6.23 27.46 5.31
CA MET A 196 7.47 26.85 5.77
C MET A 196 8.34 26.33 4.61
N LEU A 197 7.73 25.80 3.55
CA LEU A 197 8.44 25.40 2.32
C LEU A 197 9.14 26.60 1.66
N ALA A 198 8.44 27.74 1.58
CA ALA A 198 9.04 28.96 1.05
C ALA A 198 10.21 29.44 1.92
N SER A 199 10.09 29.33 3.24
CA SER A 199 11.20 29.63 4.17
C SER A 199 12.38 28.67 3.97
N ALA A 200 12.13 27.39 3.75
CA ALA A 200 13.16 26.38 3.47
C ALA A 200 13.90 26.68 2.14
N HIS A 201 13.19 27.05 1.09
CA HIS A 201 13.79 27.50 -0.17
C HIS A 201 14.67 28.74 0.04
N CYS A 202 14.21 29.72 0.83
CA CYS A 202 15.01 30.89 1.16
C CYS A 202 16.30 30.51 1.91
N ALA A 203 16.20 29.63 2.90
CA ALA A 203 17.37 29.13 3.65
C ALA A 203 18.37 28.36 2.77
N ALA A 204 17.88 27.70 1.73
CA ALA A 204 18.69 27.03 0.70
C ALA A 204 19.30 28.01 -0.32
N GLY A 205 18.98 29.31 -0.25
CA GLY A 205 19.40 30.32 -1.24
C GLY A 205 18.58 30.29 -2.54
N GLU A 206 17.48 29.56 -2.59
CA GLU A 206 16.60 29.37 -3.73
C GLU A 206 15.49 30.45 -3.74
N TYR A 207 15.89 31.72 -3.74
CA TYR A 207 14.99 32.85 -3.52
C TYR A 207 13.83 32.93 -4.52
N ARG A 208 14.06 32.54 -5.78
CA ARG A 208 13.00 32.51 -6.80
C ARG A 208 11.92 31.47 -6.46
N GLN A 209 12.33 30.28 -6.08
CA GLN A 209 11.41 29.22 -5.64
C GLN A 209 10.67 29.62 -4.37
N ALA A 210 11.34 30.33 -3.44
CA ALA A 210 10.71 30.88 -2.25
C ALA A 210 9.56 31.85 -2.59
N VAL A 211 9.80 32.80 -3.49
CA VAL A 211 8.79 33.74 -3.99
C VAL A 211 7.63 33.02 -4.68
N GLU A 212 7.93 32.11 -5.62
CA GLU A 212 6.91 31.36 -6.37
C GLU A 212 6.05 30.48 -5.43
N THR A 213 6.66 29.86 -4.43
CA THR A 213 5.95 29.03 -3.45
C THR A 213 5.04 29.85 -2.54
N LEU A 214 5.47 31.08 -2.18
CA LEU A 214 4.71 31.96 -1.29
C LEU A 214 3.59 32.74 -2.04
N ALA A 215 3.72 32.97 -3.34
CA ALA A 215 2.85 33.83 -4.13
C ALA A 215 1.33 33.59 -3.92
N PRO A 216 0.81 32.33 -3.92
CA PRO A 216 -0.61 32.09 -3.69
C PRO A 216 -1.09 32.54 -2.29
N LEU A 217 -0.20 32.49 -1.29
CA LEU A 217 -0.51 32.94 0.06
C LEU A 217 -0.49 34.46 0.16
N VAL A 218 0.38 35.12 -0.59
CA VAL A 218 0.44 36.61 -0.68
C VAL A 218 -0.85 37.13 -1.30
N GLU A 219 -1.32 36.52 -2.39
CA GLU A 219 -2.59 36.88 -3.05
C GLU A 219 -3.79 36.69 -2.11
N ALA A 220 -3.77 35.66 -1.28
CA ALA A 220 -4.82 35.34 -0.33
C ALA A 220 -4.69 36.08 1.01
N ALA A 221 -3.60 36.82 1.26
CA ALA A 221 -3.25 37.33 2.58
C ALA A 221 -4.38 38.20 3.22
N ASP A 222 -5.10 38.98 2.42
CA ASP A 222 -6.21 39.84 2.91
C ASP A 222 -7.46 39.01 3.31
N THR A 223 -7.58 37.79 2.83
CA THR A 223 -8.70 36.87 3.14
C THR A 223 -8.42 35.94 4.29
N ILE A 224 -7.16 35.87 4.74
CA ILE A 224 -6.74 34.98 5.84
C ILE A 224 -7.31 35.53 7.17
N PRO A 225 -8.10 34.73 7.92
CA PRO A 225 -8.76 35.18 9.14
C PRO A 225 -7.78 35.51 10.27
N PHE A 226 -6.55 35.01 10.20
CA PHE A 226 -5.52 35.22 11.22
C PHE A 226 -4.60 36.37 10.80
N ARG A 227 -4.91 37.62 11.27
CA ARG A 227 -4.15 38.82 10.93
C ARG A 227 -2.64 38.68 11.15
N TYR A 228 -2.24 37.98 12.20
CA TYR A 228 -0.82 37.68 12.45
C TYR A 228 -0.17 36.86 11.31
N PHE A 229 -0.80 35.79 10.85
CA PHE A 229 -0.26 34.98 9.78
C PHE A 229 -0.20 35.76 8.45
N ALA A 230 -1.20 36.57 8.17
CA ALA A 230 -1.18 37.47 7.02
C ALA A 230 0.01 38.43 7.05
N GLN A 231 0.33 38.98 8.21
CA GLN A 231 1.49 39.88 8.36
C GLN A 231 2.82 39.11 8.23
N GLN A 232 2.91 37.89 8.72
CA GLN A 232 4.08 37.03 8.52
C GLN A 232 4.33 36.70 7.04
N ILE A 233 3.26 36.39 6.28
CA ILE A 233 3.34 36.18 4.84
C ILE A 233 3.88 37.42 4.13
N ARG A 234 3.37 38.62 4.45
CA ARG A 234 3.85 39.85 3.86
C ARG A 234 5.30 40.16 4.21
N LEU A 235 5.70 39.90 5.45
CA LEU A 235 7.07 40.09 5.89
C LEU A 235 8.02 39.13 5.16
N GLN A 236 7.69 37.87 5.06
CA GLN A 236 8.51 36.90 4.31
C GLN A 236 8.59 37.25 2.82
N ASN A 237 7.48 37.69 2.22
CA ASN A 237 7.48 38.14 0.83
C ASN A 237 8.45 39.31 0.63
N LEU A 238 8.44 40.28 1.54
CA LEU A 238 9.39 41.39 1.53
C LEU A 238 10.84 40.91 1.61
N VAL A 239 11.13 40.00 2.55
CA VAL A 239 12.46 39.44 2.75
C VAL A 239 12.95 38.71 1.49
N PHE A 240 12.09 37.88 0.89
CA PHE A 240 12.46 37.07 -0.27
C PHE A 240 12.75 37.96 -1.49
N HIS A 241 11.92 39.00 -1.74
CA HIS A 241 12.17 39.96 -2.82
C HIS A 241 13.40 40.82 -2.56
N ALA A 242 13.69 41.15 -1.30
CA ALA A 242 14.89 41.87 -0.94
C ALA A 242 16.15 41.03 -1.25
N TYR A 243 16.14 39.73 -0.92
CA TYR A 243 17.25 38.81 -1.27
C TYR A 243 17.32 38.51 -2.78
N LEU A 244 16.18 38.36 -3.44
CA LEU A 244 16.13 38.09 -4.89
C LEU A 244 16.59 39.29 -5.71
N GLY A 245 16.42 40.54 -5.19
CA GLY A 245 16.83 41.78 -5.84
C GLY A 245 16.01 42.12 -7.09
N ASP A 246 14.80 41.59 -7.24
CA ASP A 246 13.92 41.81 -8.39
C ASP A 246 12.96 43.00 -8.20
N TRP A 247 12.83 43.52 -6.98
CA TRP A 247 12.09 44.74 -6.67
C TRP A 247 13.04 45.94 -6.54
N THR A 248 12.57 47.11 -7.00
CA THR A 248 13.27 48.36 -6.77
C THR A 248 13.22 48.75 -5.27
N PRO A 249 14.21 49.52 -4.74
CA PRO A 249 14.18 50.00 -3.36
C PRO A 249 12.86 50.69 -3.00
N ALA A 250 12.26 51.47 -3.92
CA ALA A 250 10.98 52.13 -3.69
C ALA A 250 9.82 51.13 -3.50
N GLN A 251 9.79 50.03 -4.26
CA GLN A 251 8.78 48.97 -4.09
C GLN A 251 8.97 48.25 -2.76
N LEU A 252 10.22 47.97 -2.39
CA LEU A 252 10.56 47.32 -1.12
C LEU A 252 10.19 48.22 0.07
N LEU A 253 10.49 49.52 0.00
CA LEU A 253 10.10 50.47 1.04
C LEU A 253 8.58 50.56 1.20
N ALA A 254 7.83 50.63 0.09
CA ALA A 254 6.36 50.66 0.13
C ALA A 254 5.77 49.37 0.76
N ALA A 255 6.32 48.21 0.41
CA ALA A 255 5.91 46.93 1.02
C ALA A 255 6.25 46.86 2.51
N ARG A 256 7.40 47.40 2.90
CA ARG A 256 7.85 47.49 4.30
C ARG A 256 6.91 48.36 5.15
N GLU A 257 6.44 49.49 4.63
CA GLU A 257 5.48 50.34 5.31
C GLU A 257 4.15 49.65 5.58
N GLY A 258 3.77 48.66 4.76
CA GLY A 258 2.58 47.84 4.93
C GLY A 258 2.68 46.79 6.03
N ILE A 259 3.85 46.59 6.67
CA ILE A 259 4.06 45.60 7.72
C ILE A 259 3.68 46.18 9.09
N ASP A 260 2.71 45.55 9.76
CA ASP A 260 2.31 45.90 11.13
C ASP A 260 3.11 45.05 12.15
N LEU A 261 4.21 45.65 12.61
CA LEU A 261 5.11 45.01 13.60
C LEU A 261 4.44 44.73 14.95
N ASP A 262 3.45 45.56 15.34
CA ASP A 262 2.75 45.38 16.61
C ASP A 262 1.86 44.11 16.57
N VAL A 263 1.31 43.78 15.40
CA VAL A 263 0.60 42.53 15.19
C VAL A 263 1.54 41.36 15.23
N ILE A 264 2.73 41.47 14.65
CA ILE A 264 3.76 40.40 14.67
C ILE A 264 4.23 40.15 16.10
N ARG A 265 4.47 41.18 16.90
CA ARG A 265 4.93 41.07 18.31
C ARG A 265 3.87 40.50 19.26
N ARG A 266 2.60 40.67 18.99
CA ARG A 266 1.49 40.20 19.85
C ARG A 266 1.01 38.80 19.51
N ALA A 267 1.75 38.06 18.71
CA ALA A 267 1.36 36.70 18.33
C ALA A 267 1.22 35.81 19.55
N PRO A 268 0.17 34.97 19.59
CA PRO A 268 0.11 33.95 20.62
C PRO A 268 1.24 32.95 20.40
N LEU A 269 1.99 32.63 21.45
CA LEU A 269 3.09 31.65 21.50
C LEU A 269 2.68 30.20 21.07
N SER A 270 1.49 30.03 20.53
CA SER A 270 0.86 28.74 20.27
C SER A 270 1.17 28.09 18.92
N TYR A 271 2.04 28.66 18.11
CA TYR A 271 2.43 28.08 16.81
C TYR A 271 3.78 27.32 16.86
N GLY A 272 4.08 26.69 17.99
CA GLY A 272 4.99 25.52 18.08
C GLY A 272 6.45 25.69 17.74
N SER A 273 6.93 26.90 17.46
CA SER A 273 8.37 27.19 17.49
C SER A 273 8.64 28.27 18.53
N ALA A 274 9.86 28.27 19.06
CA ALA A 274 10.39 29.37 19.87
C ALA A 274 10.58 30.66 19.04
N ALA A 275 9.63 31.00 18.19
CA ALA A 275 9.53 32.30 17.58
C ALA A 275 9.19 33.29 18.70
N SER A 276 10.24 33.76 19.38
CA SER A 276 10.15 34.84 20.34
C SER A 276 9.62 36.09 19.63
N GLU A 277 9.10 37.06 20.41
CA GLU A 277 8.75 38.39 19.91
C GLU A 277 9.86 38.98 19.02
N ASP A 278 11.09 38.56 19.23
CA ASP A 278 12.30 39.02 18.55
C ASP A 278 12.49 38.45 17.15
N THR A 279 11.95 37.25 16.84
CA THR A 279 12.17 36.61 15.54
C THR A 279 11.54 37.39 14.39
N GLY A 280 10.27 37.76 14.51
CA GLY A 280 9.58 38.56 13.47
C GLY A 280 10.21 39.92 13.29
N ARG A 281 10.67 40.56 14.39
CA ARG A 281 11.38 41.83 14.35
C ARG A 281 12.72 41.68 13.64
N SER A 282 13.50 40.66 13.94
CA SER A 282 14.80 40.40 13.30
C SER A 282 14.67 40.25 11.78
N PHE A 283 13.68 39.49 11.29
CA PHE A 283 13.43 39.40 9.85
C PHE A 283 13.09 40.77 9.21
N TYR A 284 12.31 41.61 9.90
CA TYR A 284 12.02 42.94 9.45
C TYR A 284 13.26 43.85 9.42
N ASP A 285 14.14 43.72 10.44
CA ASP A 285 15.38 44.50 10.54
C ASP A 285 16.37 44.03 9.45
N VAL A 286 16.47 42.74 9.17
CA VAL A 286 17.27 42.17 8.04
C VAL A 286 16.77 42.73 6.71
N ALA A 287 15.46 42.64 6.43
CA ALA A 287 14.90 43.15 5.20
C ALA A 287 15.17 44.67 5.07
N SER A 288 14.99 45.43 6.17
CA SER A 288 15.28 46.86 6.19
C SER A 288 16.76 47.14 5.92
N ALA A 289 17.69 46.38 6.49
CA ALA A 289 19.11 46.55 6.23
C ALA A 289 19.45 46.35 4.75
N ILE A 290 18.92 45.30 4.11
CA ILE A 290 19.10 45.05 2.68
C ILE A 290 18.52 46.19 1.83
N ILE A 291 17.30 46.63 2.13
CA ILE A 291 16.60 47.71 1.40
C ILE A 291 17.39 49.01 1.44
N PHE A 292 17.84 49.40 2.63
CA PHE A 292 18.60 50.63 2.79
C PHE A 292 20.01 50.55 2.22
N GLN A 293 20.62 49.37 2.21
CA GLN A 293 21.89 49.14 1.51
C GLN A 293 21.71 49.33 0.00
N GLN A 294 20.68 48.71 -0.59
CA GLN A 294 20.37 48.83 -2.03
C GLN A 294 20.00 50.27 -2.42
N ASP A 295 19.37 51.04 -1.51
CA ASP A 295 19.02 52.46 -1.71
C ASP A 295 20.21 53.41 -1.44
N GLY A 296 21.37 52.87 -1.06
CA GLY A 296 22.56 53.66 -0.75
C GLY A 296 22.52 54.40 0.59
N GLN A 297 21.52 54.16 1.44
CA GLN A 297 21.37 54.75 2.75
C GLN A 297 22.15 53.93 3.81
N LEU A 298 23.46 53.91 3.70
CA LEU A 298 24.35 53.02 4.46
C LEU A 298 24.27 53.21 5.98
N ASP A 299 23.95 54.40 6.48
CA ASP A 299 23.75 54.62 7.91
C ASP A 299 22.49 53.96 8.44
N SER A 300 21.43 54.02 7.67
CA SER A 300 20.17 53.30 7.97
C SER A 300 20.40 51.80 7.88
N ALA A 301 21.09 51.30 6.84
CA ALA A 301 21.41 49.89 6.68
C ALA A 301 22.20 49.38 7.87
N ARG A 302 23.24 50.12 8.33
CA ARG A 302 23.99 49.80 9.52
C ARG A 302 23.09 49.72 10.77
N HIS A 303 22.22 50.70 10.98
CA HIS A 303 21.34 50.72 12.14
C HIS A 303 20.48 49.43 12.22
N TYR A 304 19.87 49.06 11.11
CA TYR A 304 19.00 47.89 11.07
C TYR A 304 19.76 46.56 11.17
N ILE A 305 20.99 46.43 10.58
CA ILE A 305 21.76 45.20 10.72
C ILE A 305 22.27 45.05 12.17
N GLU A 306 22.64 46.15 12.86
CA GLU A 306 23.00 46.10 14.26
C GLU A 306 21.83 45.63 15.14
N MET A 307 20.61 46.14 14.87
CA MET A 307 19.39 45.67 15.56
C MET A 307 19.10 44.18 15.31
N ALA A 308 19.29 43.69 14.07
CA ALA A 308 19.14 42.28 13.76
C ALA A 308 20.17 41.40 14.47
N LEU A 309 21.43 41.89 14.57
CA LEU A 309 22.49 41.19 15.27
C LEU A 309 22.29 41.15 16.80
N ASP A 310 21.65 42.15 17.40
CA ASP A 310 21.30 42.15 18.83
C ASP A 310 20.23 41.07 19.16
N CYS A 311 19.40 40.69 18.21
CA CYS A 311 18.39 39.62 18.35
C CYS A 311 18.92 38.23 18.01
N ARG A 312 20.20 38.04 17.72
CA ARG A 312 20.80 36.80 17.18
C ARG A 312 20.64 35.56 18.05
N GLU A 313 20.51 35.70 19.40
CA GLU A 313 20.31 34.56 20.31
C GLU A 313 19.08 33.70 19.97
N THR A 314 18.17 34.21 19.13
CA THR A 314 17.02 33.50 18.65
C THR A 314 17.21 32.77 17.32
N PHE A 315 18.37 32.94 16.65
CA PHE A 315 18.66 32.43 15.30
C PHE A 315 19.94 31.62 15.20
N HIS A 316 19.95 30.37 15.55
CA HIS A 316 21.13 29.52 15.39
C HIS A 316 21.60 29.30 13.94
N GLN A 317 20.77 29.51 12.93
CA GLN A 317 21.12 29.36 11.51
C GLN A 317 21.14 30.66 10.71
N GLY A 318 20.40 31.65 11.15
CA GLY A 318 20.38 32.97 10.51
C GLY A 318 21.71 33.74 10.66
N ASP A 319 22.57 33.35 11.62
CA ASP A 319 23.82 34.02 11.92
C ASP A 319 24.77 34.10 10.72
N VAL A 320 24.83 33.05 9.89
CA VAL A 320 25.67 33.02 8.68
C VAL A 320 25.28 34.12 7.70
N GLY A 321 23.99 34.26 7.38
CA GLY A 321 23.50 35.31 6.50
C GLY A 321 23.65 36.71 7.08
N LEU A 322 23.42 36.87 8.39
CA LEU A 322 23.55 38.13 9.10
C LEU A 322 24.99 38.64 9.10
N PHE A 323 25.95 37.78 9.40
CA PHE A 323 27.36 38.17 9.40
C PHE A 323 27.86 38.55 8.01
N ASN A 324 27.42 37.85 6.97
CA ASN A 324 27.76 38.21 5.60
C ASN A 324 27.18 39.60 5.22
N LEU A 325 25.90 39.80 5.50
CA LEU A 325 25.23 41.09 5.23
C LEU A 325 25.87 42.23 6.02
N ALA A 326 26.23 41.99 7.30
CA ALA A 326 26.95 42.98 8.10
C ALA A 326 28.31 43.31 7.49
N ALA A 327 29.07 42.30 7.08
CA ALA A 327 30.37 42.51 6.44
C ALA A 327 30.23 43.37 5.16
N GLU A 328 29.24 43.11 4.33
CA GLU A 328 28.98 43.87 3.12
C GLU A 328 28.59 45.34 3.44
N ILE A 329 27.65 45.55 4.37
CA ILE A 329 27.22 46.91 4.76
C ILE A 329 28.40 47.74 5.33
N TYR A 330 29.23 47.16 6.19
CA TYR A 330 30.38 47.85 6.75
C TYR A 330 31.47 48.13 5.70
N HIS A 331 31.66 47.18 4.75
CA HIS A 331 32.56 47.40 3.61
C HIS A 331 32.07 48.58 2.73
N ASP A 332 30.79 48.59 2.35
CA ASP A 332 30.20 49.64 1.54
C ASP A 332 30.32 51.03 2.20
N ARG A 333 30.34 51.07 3.54
CA ARG A 333 30.61 52.28 4.32
C ARG A 333 32.09 52.67 4.42
N GLY A 334 33.00 51.82 3.98
CA GLY A 334 34.46 52.02 4.11
C GLY A 334 35.01 51.68 5.50
N ASP A 335 34.26 50.97 6.37
CA ASP A 335 34.74 50.47 7.66
C ASP A 335 35.26 49.01 7.48
N ASP A 336 36.40 48.90 6.79
CA ASP A 336 36.97 47.63 6.42
C ASP A 336 37.43 46.82 7.68
N ALA A 337 37.70 47.46 8.81
CA ALA A 337 38.04 46.78 10.04
C ALA A 337 36.86 45.95 10.58
N ARG A 338 35.69 46.57 10.69
CA ARG A 338 34.48 45.85 11.12
C ARG A 338 34.00 44.86 10.08
N ALA A 339 34.10 45.22 8.82
CA ALA A 339 33.77 44.28 7.71
C ALA A 339 34.61 43.00 7.83
N TYR A 340 35.91 43.10 8.12
CA TYR A 340 36.79 41.95 8.34
C TYR A 340 36.36 41.13 9.56
N ASP A 341 36.04 41.77 10.69
CA ASP A 341 35.60 41.10 11.92
C ASP A 341 34.31 40.29 11.68
N TYR A 342 33.35 40.85 10.95
CA TYR A 342 32.12 40.13 10.58
C TYR A 342 32.37 39.03 9.56
N MET A 343 33.30 39.22 8.62
CA MET A 343 33.69 38.18 7.66
C MET A 343 34.32 36.97 8.38
N GLN A 344 35.14 37.19 9.44
CA GLN A 344 35.66 36.11 10.27
C GLN A 344 34.54 35.34 10.99
N GLN A 345 33.56 36.06 11.54
CA GLN A 345 32.39 35.46 12.18
C GLN A 345 31.54 34.66 11.17
N PHE A 346 31.40 35.19 9.96
CA PHE A 346 30.74 34.48 8.85
C PHE A 346 31.43 33.15 8.52
N VAL A 347 32.75 33.16 8.37
CA VAL A 347 33.53 31.95 8.08
C VAL A 347 33.39 30.94 9.22
N ALA A 348 33.53 31.38 10.46
CA ALA A 348 33.40 30.49 11.62
C ALA A 348 31.99 29.88 11.74
N ALA A 349 30.93 30.66 11.52
CA ALA A 349 29.55 30.20 11.54
C ALA A 349 29.26 29.25 10.36
N LYS A 350 29.80 29.55 9.17
CA LYS A 350 29.70 28.68 7.99
C LYS A 350 30.40 27.34 8.18
N ASP A 351 31.60 27.34 8.77
CA ASP A 351 32.33 26.10 9.08
C ASP A 351 31.55 25.24 10.09
N SER A 352 31.00 25.87 11.15
CA SER A 352 30.15 25.18 12.12
C SER A 352 28.91 24.57 11.48
N LEU A 353 28.23 25.32 10.60
CA LEU A 353 27.06 24.83 9.85
C LEU A 353 27.46 23.68 8.92
N PHE A 354 28.61 23.78 8.23
CA PHE A 354 29.10 22.74 7.35
C PHE A 354 29.41 21.43 8.09
N GLU A 355 30.02 21.52 9.27
CA GLU A 355 30.29 20.35 10.12
C GLU A 355 28.97 19.71 10.60
N ALA A 356 27.99 20.51 10.99
CA ALA A 356 26.65 20.03 11.36
C ALA A 356 25.95 19.33 10.17
N GLN A 357 25.98 19.94 8.97
CA GLN A 357 25.43 19.36 7.75
C GLN A 357 26.16 18.08 7.33
N ARG A 358 27.48 18.00 7.54
CA ARG A 358 28.25 16.80 7.24
C ARG A 358 27.86 15.63 8.14
N GLY A 359 27.60 15.89 9.43
CA GLY A 359 27.02 14.90 10.34
C GLY A 359 25.67 14.38 9.85
N ALA A 360 24.81 15.28 9.36
CA ALA A 360 23.52 14.91 8.79
C ALA A 360 23.62 14.10 7.50
N GLN A 361 24.56 14.43 6.61
CA GLN A 361 24.79 13.65 5.40
C GLN A 361 25.25 12.23 5.72
N VAL A 362 26.08 12.06 6.75
CA VAL A 362 26.47 10.73 7.23
C VAL A 362 25.26 9.98 7.78
N ALA A 363 24.41 10.62 8.58
CA ALA A 363 23.18 10.02 9.10
C ALA A 363 22.19 9.67 7.96
N GLU A 364 22.08 10.52 6.94
CA GLU A 364 21.27 10.24 5.75
C GLU A 364 21.83 9.08 4.91
N LEU A 365 23.16 9.00 4.75
CA LEU A 365 23.82 7.86 4.10
C LEU A 365 23.61 6.57 4.91
N GLU A 366 23.69 6.62 6.23
CA GLU A 366 23.36 5.48 7.09
C GLU A 366 21.87 5.08 6.96
N ARG A 367 20.98 6.06 6.92
CA ARG A 367 19.55 5.82 6.70
C ARG A 367 19.31 5.15 5.35
N ARG A 368 19.91 5.65 4.26
CA ARG A 368 19.83 5.05 2.93
C ARG A 368 20.42 3.64 2.90
N TYR A 369 21.50 3.43 3.62
CA TYR A 369 22.12 2.11 3.74
C TYR A 369 21.21 1.15 4.55
N ARG A 370 20.58 1.62 5.64
CA ARG A 370 19.61 0.82 6.41
C ARG A 370 18.36 0.51 5.57
N THR A 371 17.81 1.48 4.84
CA THR A 371 16.66 1.23 3.94
C THR A 371 17.02 0.30 2.80
N ALA A 372 18.20 0.41 2.21
CA ALA A 372 18.69 -0.54 1.20
C ALA A 372 18.87 -1.95 1.79
N ASN A 373 19.35 -2.05 3.02
CA ASN A 373 19.49 -3.32 3.74
C ASN A 373 18.13 -3.93 4.09
N ASP A 374 17.15 -3.11 4.47
CA ASP A 374 15.77 -3.54 4.72
C ASP A 374 15.06 -3.99 3.43
N VAL A 375 15.32 -3.32 2.31
CA VAL A 375 14.86 -3.78 0.99
C VAL A 375 15.52 -5.11 0.64
N ALA A 376 16.83 -5.26 0.85
CA ALA A 376 17.54 -6.52 0.63
C ALA A 376 17.03 -7.65 1.54
N LEU A 377 16.72 -7.35 2.80
CA LEU A 377 16.10 -8.30 3.74
C LEU A 377 14.66 -8.67 3.32
N ARG A 378 13.88 -7.71 2.82
CA ARG A 378 12.54 -7.99 2.26
C ARG A 378 12.63 -8.85 1.00
N GLU A 379 13.56 -8.58 0.09
CA GLU A 379 13.82 -9.44 -1.06
C GLU A 379 14.30 -10.83 -0.65
N ALA A 380 15.18 -10.94 0.36
CA ALA A 380 15.59 -12.22 0.91
C ALA A 380 14.40 -12.97 1.53
N SER A 381 13.50 -12.28 2.23
CA SER A 381 12.29 -12.88 2.79
C SER A 381 11.31 -13.34 1.71
N LEU A 382 11.19 -12.59 0.61
CA LEU A 382 10.39 -12.98 -0.55
C LEU A 382 10.99 -14.22 -1.24
N ARG A 383 12.32 -14.27 -1.43
CA ARG A 383 13.02 -15.47 -1.93
C ARG A 383 12.79 -16.67 -1.01
N TYR A 384 12.86 -16.47 0.30
CA TYR A 384 12.58 -17.52 1.28
C TYR A 384 11.13 -18.03 1.20
N ARG A 385 10.14 -17.13 1.03
CA ARG A 385 8.73 -17.50 0.80
C ARG A 385 8.55 -18.29 -0.51
N VAL A 386 9.25 -17.89 -1.57
CA VAL A 386 9.25 -18.62 -2.86
C VAL A 386 9.85 -20.01 -2.68
N TRP A 387 10.95 -20.14 -1.92
CA TRP A 387 11.55 -21.44 -1.61
C TRP A 387 10.63 -22.34 -0.77
N ILE A 388 9.92 -21.77 0.23
CA ILE A 388 8.91 -22.50 1.01
C ILE A 388 7.77 -22.98 0.10
N ALA A 389 7.27 -22.11 -0.79
CA ALA A 389 6.24 -22.48 -1.75
C ALA A 389 6.71 -23.58 -2.71
N ALA A 390 7.96 -23.50 -3.19
CA ALA A 390 8.56 -24.54 -4.03
C ALA A 390 8.71 -25.87 -3.29
N LEU A 391 9.14 -25.85 -2.02
CA LEU A 391 9.21 -27.05 -1.17
C LEU A 391 7.82 -27.63 -0.91
N ALA A 392 6.82 -26.80 -0.64
CA ALA A 392 5.43 -27.24 -0.47
C ALA A 392 4.89 -27.89 -1.77
N ALA A 393 5.16 -27.28 -2.92
CA ALA A 393 4.82 -27.87 -4.23
C ALA A 393 5.51 -29.20 -4.47
N LEU A 394 6.80 -29.32 -4.09
CA LEU A 394 7.55 -30.58 -4.18
C LEU A 394 6.93 -31.67 -3.28
N LEU A 395 6.52 -31.31 -2.07
CA LEU A 395 5.83 -32.25 -1.15
C LEU A 395 4.50 -32.73 -1.73
N VAL A 396 3.72 -31.82 -2.38
CA VAL A 396 2.48 -32.19 -3.06
C VAL A 396 2.76 -33.15 -4.22
N VAL A 397 3.80 -32.90 -5.02
CA VAL A 397 4.22 -33.78 -6.12
C VAL A 397 4.67 -35.15 -5.59
N MET A 398 5.43 -35.18 -4.50
CA MET A 398 5.83 -36.46 -3.86
C MET A 398 4.61 -37.21 -3.30
N ALA A 399 3.67 -36.51 -2.65
CA ALA A 399 2.43 -37.13 -2.16
C ALA A 399 1.58 -37.70 -3.32
N ALA A 400 1.47 -36.94 -4.43
CA ALA A 400 0.82 -37.41 -5.64
C ALA A 400 1.54 -38.62 -6.26
N GLY A 401 2.87 -38.60 -6.30
CA GLY A 401 3.70 -39.74 -6.72
C GLY A 401 3.47 -40.98 -5.85
N TRP A 402 3.42 -40.80 -4.54
CA TRP A 402 3.11 -41.86 -3.57
C TRP A 402 1.68 -42.41 -3.78
N ALA A 403 0.71 -41.52 -4.00
CA ALA A 403 -0.67 -41.92 -4.31
C ALA A 403 -0.73 -42.74 -5.61
N VAL A 404 0.01 -42.33 -6.66
CA VAL A 404 0.11 -43.06 -7.92
C VAL A 404 0.77 -44.42 -7.73
N VAL A 405 1.85 -44.50 -6.94
CA VAL A 405 2.51 -45.78 -6.61
C VAL A 405 1.56 -46.69 -5.80
N GLY A 406 0.84 -46.11 -4.82
CA GLY A 406 -0.18 -46.81 -4.05
C GLY A 406 -1.31 -47.34 -4.94
N TYR A 407 -1.78 -46.49 -5.88
CA TYR A 407 -2.81 -46.86 -6.86
C TYR A 407 -2.30 -47.97 -7.81
N ARG A 408 -1.07 -47.85 -8.33
CA ARG A 408 -0.44 -48.90 -9.14
C ARG A 408 -0.27 -50.22 -8.39
N ARG A 409 0.10 -50.16 -7.07
CA ARG A 409 0.16 -51.38 -6.22
C ARG A 409 -1.24 -52.00 -6.04
N LYS A 410 -2.28 -51.17 -5.92
CA LYS A 410 -3.68 -51.60 -5.81
C LYS A 410 -4.18 -52.23 -7.12
N LEU A 411 -3.81 -51.62 -8.27
CA LEU A 411 -4.07 -52.16 -9.60
C LEU A 411 -3.36 -53.52 -9.80
N ARG A 412 -2.06 -53.62 -9.48
CA ARG A 412 -1.34 -54.91 -9.60
C ARG A 412 -1.94 -56.01 -8.73
N ARG A 413 -2.47 -55.68 -7.54
CA ARG A 413 -3.21 -56.65 -6.70
C ARG A 413 -4.55 -57.04 -7.35
N ARG A 414 -5.23 -56.14 -8.02
CA ARG A 414 -6.44 -56.46 -8.79
C ARG A 414 -6.13 -57.28 -10.04
N ASP A 415 -5.04 -56.95 -10.74
CA ASP A 415 -4.59 -57.76 -11.90
C ASP A 415 -4.21 -59.15 -11.49
N SER A 416 -3.56 -59.35 -10.33
CA SER A 416 -3.27 -60.71 -9.82
C SER A 416 -4.55 -61.45 -9.41
N GLN A 417 -5.53 -60.77 -8.84
CA GLN A 417 -6.84 -61.36 -8.55
C GLN A 417 -7.64 -61.65 -9.83
N LEU A 418 -7.50 -60.78 -10.87
CA LEU A 418 -8.10 -61.04 -12.16
C LEU A 418 -7.44 -62.21 -12.89
N SER A 419 -6.11 -62.35 -12.80
CA SER A 419 -5.40 -63.50 -13.36
C SER A 419 -5.74 -64.79 -12.66
N GLU A 420 -5.95 -64.78 -11.32
CA GLU A 420 -6.46 -65.91 -10.56
C GLU A 420 -7.91 -66.28 -10.97
N THR A 421 -8.79 -65.26 -11.13
CA THR A 421 -10.15 -65.51 -11.57
C THR A 421 -10.21 -65.94 -13.05
N LEU A 422 -9.29 -65.44 -13.91
CA LEU A 422 -9.17 -65.89 -15.29
C LEU A 422 -8.65 -67.34 -15.37
N ALA A 423 -7.65 -67.71 -14.52
CA ALA A 423 -7.19 -69.07 -14.44
C ALA A 423 -8.27 -70.04 -13.92
N LEU A 424 -9.11 -69.59 -12.97
CA LEU A 424 -10.32 -70.30 -12.56
C LEU A 424 -11.36 -70.40 -13.70
N LEU A 425 -11.54 -69.35 -14.48
CA LEU A 425 -12.42 -69.33 -15.63
C LEU A 425 -11.91 -70.24 -16.78
N ASP A 426 -10.60 -70.27 -17.01
CA ASP A 426 -9.98 -71.18 -17.97
C ASP A 426 -10.14 -72.64 -17.52
N SER A 427 -10.01 -72.93 -16.23
CA SER A 427 -10.26 -74.29 -15.68
C SER A 427 -11.77 -74.63 -15.77
N TYR A 428 -12.65 -73.66 -15.60
CA TYR A 428 -14.10 -73.87 -15.86
C TYR A 428 -14.42 -73.97 -17.36
N ARG A 429 -13.66 -73.33 -18.23
CA ARG A 429 -13.83 -73.39 -19.70
C ARG A 429 -13.39 -74.73 -20.22
N GLU A 430 -12.28 -75.28 -19.72
CA GLU A 430 -11.86 -76.66 -20.03
C GLU A 430 -12.90 -77.69 -19.59
N SER A 431 -13.55 -77.50 -18.45
CA SER A 431 -14.65 -78.35 -18.01
C SER A 431 -15.99 -78.09 -18.78
N HIS A 432 -16.18 -76.86 -19.31
CA HIS A 432 -17.36 -76.49 -20.07
C HIS A 432 -17.27 -76.80 -21.57
N ASP A 433 -16.04 -76.77 -22.16
CA ASP A 433 -15.84 -77.18 -23.57
C ASP A 433 -16.09 -78.71 -23.76
N SER A 434 -16.01 -79.48 -22.67
CA SER A 434 -16.50 -80.88 -22.67
C SER A 434 -18.04 -80.97 -22.63
N LEU A 435 -18.73 -79.91 -22.20
CA LEU A 435 -20.22 -79.79 -22.17
C LEU A 435 -20.82 -78.99 -23.36
N ALA A 436 -20.06 -78.06 -23.98
CA ALA A 436 -20.49 -77.21 -25.05
C ALA A 436 -20.52 -77.81 -26.44
N SER A 437 -19.96 -79.02 -26.57
CA SER A 437 -20.14 -79.87 -27.80
C SER A 437 -21.57 -80.39 -27.96
N ARG A 438 -22.48 -80.03 -27.05
CA ARG A 438 -23.84 -80.58 -27.00
C ARG A 438 -25.01 -79.57 -27.03
N LEU A 439 -24.80 -78.27 -27.20
CA LEU A 439 -25.87 -77.31 -27.28
C LEU A 439 -25.54 -76.14 -28.25
N ASP A 440 -26.38 -75.93 -29.25
CA ASP A 440 -26.33 -74.85 -30.23
C ASP A 440 -26.26 -73.45 -29.56
N ALA A 441 -25.17 -72.73 -29.84
CA ALA A 441 -24.85 -71.48 -29.16
C ALA A 441 -24.81 -70.27 -30.12
N SER A 442 -25.96 -69.91 -30.76
CA SER A 442 -26.06 -68.71 -31.57
C SER A 442 -26.39 -67.46 -30.75
N ASP A 443 -27.28 -67.52 -29.77
CA ASP A 443 -27.83 -66.34 -29.09
C ASP A 443 -26.98 -65.81 -27.90
N ALA A 444 -26.16 -66.68 -27.27
CA ALA A 444 -25.35 -66.29 -26.10
C ALA A 444 -24.10 -65.46 -26.47
N ARG A 445 -23.57 -65.60 -27.69
CA ARG A 445 -22.39 -64.86 -28.19
C ARG A 445 -22.70 -63.40 -28.48
N GLU A 446 -23.87 -63.10 -28.99
CA GLU A 446 -24.32 -61.75 -29.33
C GLU A 446 -24.54 -60.89 -28.05
N ALA A 447 -25.12 -61.48 -27.01
CA ALA A 447 -25.33 -60.82 -25.71
C ALA A 447 -24.05 -60.54 -24.91
N ALA A 448 -22.99 -61.40 -25.04
CA ALA A 448 -21.70 -61.19 -24.37
C ALA A 448 -20.90 -60.06 -25.04
N VAL A 449 -20.86 -59.99 -26.36
CA VAL A 449 -20.22 -58.94 -27.13
C VAL A 449 -20.88 -57.59 -26.85
N LYS A 450 -22.22 -57.55 -26.76
CA LYS A 450 -22.99 -56.36 -26.43
C LYS A 450 -22.61 -55.81 -25.06
N ARG A 451 -22.50 -56.60 -24.00
CA ARG A 451 -22.08 -56.16 -22.64
C ARG A 451 -20.65 -55.65 -22.58
N LEU A 452 -19.73 -56.22 -23.34
CA LEU A 452 -18.35 -55.82 -23.40
C LEU A 452 -18.17 -54.46 -24.07
N LEU A 453 -19.00 -54.19 -25.08
CA LEU A 453 -19.04 -52.89 -25.79
C LEU A 453 -19.74 -51.82 -24.96
N GLU A 454 -20.80 -52.11 -24.23
CA GLU A 454 -21.48 -51.19 -23.30
C GLU A 454 -20.50 -50.73 -22.20
N GLY A 455 -19.66 -51.62 -21.66
CA GLY A 455 -18.64 -51.28 -20.67
C GLY A 455 -17.55 -50.32 -21.19
N ARG A 456 -17.16 -50.42 -22.47
CA ARG A 456 -16.22 -49.48 -23.11
C ARG A 456 -16.82 -48.10 -23.29
N VAL A 457 -18.07 -47.99 -23.71
CA VAL A 457 -18.77 -46.67 -23.83
C VAL A 457 -18.90 -46.02 -22.45
N ALA A 458 -19.23 -46.78 -21.41
CA ALA A 458 -19.33 -46.24 -20.05
C ALA A 458 -17.97 -45.67 -19.56
N ALA A 459 -16.85 -46.35 -19.82
CA ALA A 459 -15.53 -45.88 -19.45
C ALA A 459 -15.15 -44.56 -20.17
N VAL A 460 -15.48 -44.40 -21.44
CA VAL A 460 -15.23 -43.18 -22.20
C VAL A 460 -16.11 -42.02 -21.69
N ARG A 461 -17.35 -42.28 -21.29
CA ARG A 461 -18.23 -41.29 -20.67
C ARG A 461 -17.70 -40.82 -19.32
N ASP A 462 -17.22 -41.73 -18.46
CA ASP A 462 -16.65 -41.39 -17.16
C ASP A 462 -15.41 -40.52 -17.30
N ILE A 463 -14.56 -40.80 -18.29
CA ILE A 463 -13.38 -39.95 -18.61
C ILE A 463 -13.84 -38.55 -19.05
N ALA A 464 -14.83 -38.46 -19.95
CA ALA A 464 -15.34 -37.18 -20.44
C ALA A 464 -16.03 -36.36 -19.33
N ALA A 465 -16.79 -36.99 -18.46
CA ALA A 465 -17.45 -36.35 -17.31
C ALA A 465 -16.43 -35.84 -16.30
N THR A 466 -15.39 -36.63 -16.03
CA THR A 466 -14.28 -36.26 -15.13
C THR A 466 -13.50 -35.05 -15.67
N CYS A 467 -13.21 -35.03 -16.97
CA CYS A 467 -12.57 -33.88 -17.63
C CYS A 467 -13.43 -32.61 -17.58
N TYR A 468 -14.74 -32.72 -17.69
CA TYR A 468 -15.64 -31.57 -17.59
C TYR A 468 -15.69 -31.00 -16.16
N THR A 469 -15.70 -31.85 -15.15
CA THR A 469 -15.87 -31.47 -13.75
C THR A 469 -14.60 -30.87 -13.12
N TYR A 470 -13.41 -31.34 -13.53
CA TYR A 470 -12.12 -30.99 -12.92
C TYR A 470 -11.17 -30.23 -13.84
N GLY A 471 -11.63 -29.78 -15.01
CA GLY A 471 -10.80 -29.23 -16.10
C GLY A 471 -10.49 -27.75 -16.02
N GLU A 472 -10.22 -27.14 -14.86
CA GLU A 472 -9.82 -25.71 -14.75
C GLU A 472 -8.38 -25.39 -15.20
N GLY A 473 -7.62 -26.34 -15.71
CA GLY A 473 -6.28 -26.11 -16.27
C GLY A 473 -6.23 -26.39 -17.77
N GLU A 474 -6.12 -25.36 -18.61
CA GLU A 474 -6.03 -25.49 -20.08
C GLU A 474 -5.01 -26.54 -20.57
N ARG A 475 -3.86 -26.68 -19.87
CA ARG A 475 -2.82 -27.66 -20.24
C ARG A 475 -3.19 -29.09 -19.89
N LEU A 476 -3.87 -29.33 -18.77
CA LEU A 476 -4.30 -30.66 -18.35
C LEU A 476 -5.43 -31.15 -19.24
N THR A 477 -6.39 -30.31 -19.53
CA THR A 477 -7.52 -30.58 -20.42
C THR A 477 -7.07 -30.87 -21.86
N ALA A 478 -6.04 -30.14 -22.35
CA ALA A 478 -5.46 -30.39 -23.67
C ALA A 478 -4.73 -31.73 -23.72
N LYS A 479 -3.95 -32.10 -22.70
CA LYS A 479 -3.18 -33.35 -22.64
C LYS A 479 -4.08 -34.57 -22.45
N MET A 480 -5.13 -34.46 -21.66
CA MET A 480 -6.13 -35.52 -21.50
C MET A 480 -6.99 -35.70 -22.77
N ARG A 481 -7.27 -34.60 -23.48
CA ARG A 481 -7.93 -34.66 -24.79
C ARG A 481 -7.07 -35.38 -25.82
N GLU A 482 -5.76 -35.12 -25.85
CA GLU A 482 -4.81 -35.79 -26.74
C GLU A 482 -4.69 -37.29 -26.46
N LEU A 483 -4.71 -37.69 -25.19
CA LEU A 483 -4.53 -39.09 -24.75
C LEU A 483 -5.82 -39.92 -24.80
N ALA A 484 -6.97 -39.35 -24.48
CA ALA A 484 -8.25 -40.03 -24.35
C ALA A 484 -9.13 -39.95 -25.61
N LEU A 485 -8.87 -39.00 -26.53
CA LEU A 485 -9.70 -38.66 -27.66
C LEU A 485 -8.96 -38.76 -28.99
N SER A 486 -8.21 -39.85 -29.18
CA SER A 486 -7.59 -40.09 -30.49
C SER A 486 -8.69 -40.23 -31.58
N PRO A 487 -8.42 -39.82 -32.84
CA PRO A 487 -9.36 -40.02 -33.94
C PRO A 487 -9.87 -41.45 -34.08
N ALA A 488 -9.04 -42.45 -33.70
CA ALA A 488 -9.38 -43.87 -33.67
C ALA A 488 -10.49 -44.16 -32.65
N MET A 489 -10.41 -43.58 -31.45
CA MET A 489 -11.41 -43.77 -30.39
C MET A 489 -12.78 -43.17 -30.73
N LEU A 490 -12.77 -41.99 -31.39
CA LEU A 490 -13.99 -41.38 -31.88
C LEU A 490 -14.63 -42.23 -32.99
N ALA A 491 -13.83 -42.81 -33.88
CA ALA A 491 -14.29 -43.77 -34.89
C ALA A 491 -14.92 -45.01 -34.25
N ASP A 492 -14.30 -45.58 -33.21
CA ASP A 492 -14.85 -46.70 -32.45
C ASP A 492 -16.22 -46.37 -31.83
N VAL A 493 -16.39 -45.14 -31.28
CA VAL A 493 -17.70 -44.67 -30.75
C VAL A 493 -18.74 -44.53 -31.85
N VAL A 494 -18.34 -44.01 -33.03
CA VAL A 494 -19.24 -43.91 -34.20
C VAL A 494 -19.71 -45.28 -34.67
N ASP A 495 -18.78 -46.25 -34.77
CA ASP A 495 -19.10 -47.62 -35.21
C ASP A 495 -19.99 -48.33 -34.19
N MET A 496 -19.76 -48.09 -32.91
CA MET A 496 -20.58 -48.62 -31.83
C MET A 496 -22.00 -47.97 -31.83
N ALA A 497 -22.07 -46.63 -31.95
CA ALA A 497 -23.34 -45.95 -32.04
C ALA A 497 -24.16 -46.50 -33.21
N ASP A 498 -23.51 -46.82 -34.31
CA ASP A 498 -24.15 -47.41 -35.49
C ASP A 498 -24.61 -48.85 -35.21
N LEU A 499 -23.84 -49.65 -34.49
CA LEU A 499 -24.19 -51.02 -34.15
C LEU A 499 -25.40 -51.11 -33.20
N TYR A 500 -25.46 -50.23 -32.17
CA TYR A 500 -26.53 -50.25 -31.16
C TYR A 500 -27.82 -49.55 -31.58
N SER A 501 -27.74 -48.63 -32.53
CA SER A 501 -28.90 -47.87 -33.01
C SER A 501 -29.48 -48.39 -34.30
N ASP A 502 -29.23 -49.63 -34.64
CA ASP A 502 -29.69 -50.27 -35.86
C ASP A 502 -29.31 -49.43 -37.10
N ARG A 503 -28.00 -49.09 -37.17
CA ARG A 503 -27.35 -48.33 -38.22
C ARG A 503 -27.85 -46.89 -38.39
N ALA A 504 -28.24 -46.22 -37.29
CA ALA A 504 -28.78 -44.85 -37.34
C ALA A 504 -27.77 -43.83 -37.89
N VAL A 505 -26.47 -43.99 -37.59
CA VAL A 505 -25.43 -43.06 -38.09
C VAL A 505 -25.19 -43.27 -39.59
N ALA A 506 -25.18 -44.54 -40.06
CA ALA A 506 -25.09 -44.84 -41.49
C ALA A 506 -26.31 -44.31 -42.23
N LEU A 507 -27.51 -44.39 -41.64
CA LEU A 507 -28.72 -43.81 -42.18
C LEU A 507 -28.65 -42.30 -42.29
N LEU A 508 -28.12 -41.59 -41.26
CA LEU A 508 -27.88 -40.15 -41.30
C LEU A 508 -26.92 -39.78 -42.43
N ARG A 509 -25.82 -40.54 -42.61
CA ARG A 509 -24.87 -40.32 -43.73
C ARG A 509 -25.53 -40.46 -45.10
N LYS A 510 -26.43 -41.43 -45.26
CA LYS A 510 -27.16 -41.65 -46.50
C LYS A 510 -28.21 -40.57 -46.79
N ARG A 511 -28.84 -40.01 -45.75
CA ARG A 511 -29.94 -39.05 -45.88
C ARG A 511 -29.52 -37.59 -45.93
N PHE A 512 -28.40 -37.28 -45.28
CA PHE A 512 -27.88 -35.92 -45.20
C PHE A 512 -26.42 -35.87 -45.69
N PRO A 513 -26.13 -36.20 -46.94
CA PRO A 513 -24.73 -36.29 -47.43
C PRO A 513 -23.95 -34.99 -47.40
N ASP A 514 -24.65 -33.87 -47.25
CA ASP A 514 -24.10 -32.51 -47.11
C ASP A 514 -23.66 -32.16 -45.69
N TRP A 515 -23.81 -33.06 -44.72
CA TRP A 515 -23.31 -32.85 -43.37
C TRP A 515 -21.78 -32.98 -43.36
N THR A 516 -21.14 -32.16 -42.48
CA THR A 516 -19.71 -32.27 -42.25
C THR A 516 -19.38 -33.51 -41.41
N ALA A 517 -18.17 -34.03 -41.48
CA ALA A 517 -17.69 -35.12 -40.63
C ALA A 517 -18.01 -34.83 -39.16
N ARG A 518 -17.80 -33.61 -38.70
CA ARG A 518 -18.10 -33.17 -37.34
C ARG A 518 -19.59 -33.27 -36.95
N ASN A 519 -20.49 -33.11 -37.91
CA ASN A 519 -21.92 -33.25 -37.64
C ASN A 519 -22.29 -34.72 -37.43
N TYR A 520 -21.67 -35.67 -38.16
CA TYR A 520 -21.86 -37.09 -37.96
C TYR A 520 -21.25 -37.56 -36.63
N ASP A 521 -20.06 -37.08 -36.26
CA ASP A 521 -19.43 -37.38 -34.97
C ASP A 521 -20.31 -36.88 -33.81
N PHE A 522 -20.87 -35.67 -33.94
CA PHE A 522 -21.80 -35.12 -32.97
C PHE A 522 -23.08 -35.98 -32.86
N ALA A 523 -23.67 -36.36 -34.00
CA ALA A 523 -24.85 -37.20 -34.03
C ALA A 523 -24.58 -38.58 -33.42
N ALA A 524 -23.44 -39.19 -33.70
CA ALA A 524 -23.02 -40.46 -33.12
C ALA A 524 -22.90 -40.42 -31.60
N LEU A 525 -22.30 -39.34 -31.07
CA LEU A 525 -22.19 -39.13 -29.61
C LEU A 525 -23.59 -38.96 -28.98
N VAL A 526 -24.48 -38.21 -29.60
CA VAL A 526 -25.87 -38.07 -29.13
C VAL A 526 -26.58 -39.40 -29.14
N ILE A 527 -26.45 -40.19 -30.20
CA ILE A 527 -27.05 -41.53 -30.35
C ILE A 527 -26.48 -42.51 -29.32
N ALA A 528 -25.20 -42.44 -29.04
CA ALA A 528 -24.53 -43.22 -28.00
C ALA A 528 -24.89 -42.76 -26.56
N GLY A 529 -25.70 -41.72 -26.41
CA GLY A 529 -26.23 -41.26 -25.12
C GLY A 529 -25.28 -40.40 -24.29
N PHE A 530 -24.31 -39.72 -24.91
CA PHE A 530 -23.43 -38.76 -24.23
C PHE A 530 -24.18 -37.49 -23.83
N THR A 531 -23.91 -36.99 -22.63
CA THR A 531 -24.49 -35.73 -22.14
C THR A 531 -23.87 -34.51 -22.86
N PRO A 532 -24.55 -33.34 -22.87
CA PRO A 532 -24.02 -32.15 -23.51
C PRO A 532 -22.64 -31.73 -22.98
N GLN A 533 -22.34 -31.95 -21.68
CA GLN A 533 -21.05 -31.66 -21.06
C GLN A 533 -19.95 -32.59 -21.58
N GLU A 534 -20.25 -33.88 -21.69
CA GLU A 534 -19.32 -34.87 -22.25
C GLU A 534 -19.01 -34.56 -23.73
N ILE A 535 -20.02 -34.19 -24.51
CA ILE A 535 -19.89 -33.77 -25.92
C ILE A 535 -19.02 -32.50 -26.05
N CYS A 536 -19.13 -31.55 -25.10
CA CYS A 536 -18.24 -30.37 -25.05
C CYS A 536 -16.76 -30.80 -25.03
N VAL A 537 -16.42 -31.77 -24.16
CA VAL A 537 -15.07 -32.30 -24.03
C VAL A 537 -14.66 -33.06 -25.29
N MET A 538 -15.52 -33.96 -25.77
CA MET A 538 -15.22 -34.83 -26.90
C MET A 538 -14.96 -34.06 -28.20
N LEU A 539 -15.74 -33.04 -28.49
CA LEU A 539 -15.64 -32.28 -29.74
C LEU A 539 -14.95 -30.92 -29.60
N GLY A 540 -14.49 -30.55 -28.37
CA GLY A 540 -13.86 -29.25 -28.11
C GLY A 540 -14.80 -28.08 -28.43
N MET A 541 -16.08 -28.17 -28.02
CA MET A 541 -17.10 -27.16 -28.25
C MET A 541 -17.52 -26.49 -26.94
N SER A 542 -17.99 -25.24 -27.00
CA SER A 542 -18.67 -24.63 -25.85
C SER A 542 -20.05 -25.29 -25.63
N LEU A 543 -20.53 -25.31 -24.39
CA LEU A 543 -21.83 -25.87 -24.04
C LEU A 543 -22.98 -25.24 -24.88
N ASN A 544 -22.90 -23.91 -25.09
CA ASN A 544 -23.83 -23.20 -25.94
C ASN A 544 -23.73 -23.67 -27.41
N GLY A 545 -22.52 -23.95 -27.89
CA GLY A 545 -22.28 -24.53 -29.22
C GLY A 545 -22.91 -25.91 -29.38
N VAL A 546 -22.83 -26.76 -28.35
CA VAL A 546 -23.45 -28.10 -28.33
C VAL A 546 -24.98 -27.99 -28.45
N TYR A 547 -25.63 -27.14 -27.63
CA TYR A 547 -27.08 -26.93 -27.71
C TYR A 547 -27.51 -26.34 -29.05
N THR A 548 -26.74 -25.39 -29.57
CA THR A 548 -27.02 -24.76 -30.87
C THR A 548 -26.94 -25.81 -32.01
N LEU A 549 -25.89 -26.64 -31.97
CA LEU A 549 -25.69 -27.69 -32.98
C LEU A 549 -26.78 -28.77 -32.86
N LYS A 550 -27.10 -29.24 -31.63
CA LYS A 550 -28.21 -30.18 -31.36
C LYS A 550 -29.52 -29.67 -31.96
N SER A 551 -29.88 -28.42 -31.67
CA SER A 551 -31.09 -27.80 -32.16
C SER A 551 -31.11 -27.67 -33.70
N LYS A 552 -29.96 -27.31 -34.31
CA LYS A 552 -29.80 -27.21 -35.75
C LYS A 552 -29.99 -28.57 -36.46
N LEU A 553 -29.34 -29.61 -35.96
CA LEU A 553 -29.43 -30.93 -36.53
C LEU A 553 -30.82 -31.52 -36.31
N LYS A 554 -31.40 -31.38 -35.12
CA LYS A 554 -32.79 -31.80 -34.80
C LYS A 554 -33.78 -31.15 -35.75
N ARG A 555 -33.67 -29.84 -36.01
CA ARG A 555 -34.56 -29.14 -36.96
C ARG A 555 -34.40 -29.67 -38.37
N ARG A 556 -33.16 -29.90 -38.85
CA ARG A 556 -32.94 -30.48 -40.20
C ARG A 556 -33.53 -31.90 -40.36
N ILE A 557 -33.41 -32.71 -39.30
CA ILE A 557 -34.05 -34.04 -39.31
C ILE A 557 -35.57 -33.88 -39.34
N ALA A 558 -36.15 -32.98 -38.56
CA ALA A 558 -37.58 -32.74 -38.49
C ALA A 558 -38.18 -32.24 -39.82
N GLU A 559 -37.41 -31.42 -40.55
CA GLU A 559 -37.82 -30.87 -41.86
C GLU A 559 -37.64 -31.89 -43.00
N SER A 560 -37.02 -33.05 -42.74
CA SER A 560 -36.79 -34.06 -43.75
C SER A 560 -38.05 -34.93 -44.02
N ALA A 561 -38.28 -35.33 -45.27
CA ALA A 561 -39.34 -36.26 -45.65
C ALA A 561 -38.93 -37.74 -45.49
N ALA A 562 -37.94 -38.05 -44.59
CA ALA A 562 -37.48 -39.42 -44.45
C ALA A 562 -38.49 -40.28 -43.67
N PRO A 563 -38.73 -41.51 -44.08
CA PRO A 563 -39.67 -42.42 -43.40
C PRO A 563 -39.19 -42.76 -41.97
N GLU A 564 -37.90 -42.69 -41.70
CA GLU A 564 -37.29 -42.95 -40.37
C GLU A 564 -37.13 -41.68 -39.51
N ARG A 565 -37.74 -40.56 -39.90
CA ARG A 565 -37.63 -39.24 -39.24
C ARG A 565 -37.91 -39.30 -37.74
N ASP A 566 -39.00 -39.91 -37.34
CA ASP A 566 -39.47 -39.93 -35.95
C ASP A 566 -38.52 -40.78 -35.06
N ARG A 567 -37.97 -41.85 -35.61
CA ARG A 567 -36.94 -42.66 -34.97
C ARG A 567 -35.64 -41.86 -34.76
N LEU A 568 -35.18 -41.15 -35.80
CA LEU A 568 -33.98 -40.33 -35.72
C LEU A 568 -34.18 -39.16 -34.75
N LEU A 569 -35.36 -38.54 -34.72
CA LEU A 569 -35.68 -37.48 -33.75
C LEU A 569 -35.67 -37.95 -32.31
N GLY A 570 -36.03 -39.23 -32.06
CA GLY A 570 -35.98 -39.83 -30.73
C GLY A 570 -34.59 -39.79 -30.07
N PHE A 571 -33.51 -39.89 -30.85
CA PHE A 571 -32.15 -39.75 -30.33
C PHE A 571 -31.75 -38.29 -29.97
N PHE A 572 -32.45 -37.31 -30.55
CA PHE A 572 -32.21 -35.87 -30.31
C PHE A 572 -33.22 -35.25 -29.33
N ALA A 573 -34.06 -36.07 -28.71
CA ALA A 573 -34.96 -35.60 -27.68
C ALA A 573 -34.25 -35.18 -26.40
#